data_9aee9c96d633554628480d5204c96a5e
#
_entry.id   9aee9c96d633554628480d5204c96a5e
#
_cell.length_a   1.000
_cell.length_b   1.000
_cell.length_c   1.000
_cell.angle_alpha   90.00
_cell.angle_beta   90.00
_cell.angle_gamma   90.00
#
_symmetry.space_group_name_H-M   'P 1'
#
loop_
_entity.id
_entity.type
_entity.pdbx_description
1 polymer ?
#
loop_
_entity_poly.entity_id
_entity_poly.type
_entity_poly.pdbx_seq_one_letter_code
_entity_poly.pdbx_strand_id
1 'polypeptide(L)'
;VEDALDLGRRSAMITHNHPEGIKGAQAVATAVYLARTGSTKAEMYQYIEETFGYDLSRDCDDIRPICYFDVSCQGTLPAALAAFFDSHDFESAVRLAVSLGGDSDTIACITGAIAEAFYHEIPATIVEKMHHRLPEEFWTIIHEVYTAVSNSHENSKMNANNQNIPSRLIPEYISELRPNEVFVFGSNVRGMHYGGAAAFAVGRFGAIMGQGEGLQGRSYAIPTMEGSDNMRAAVDRFVAFAKEHPELTFLVTPIGCGIAGYTS
;
A
#
# COMPACT_ATOMS: atom_id res chain seq x y z
N VAL A 1 -0.45 7.34 -17.75
CA VAL A 1 -1.18 6.19 -18.33
C VAL A 1 -0.43 5.59 -19.50
N GLU A 2 0.01 6.36 -20.49
CA GLU A 2 0.70 5.84 -21.69
C GLU A 2 1.92 4.98 -21.34
N ASP A 3 2.74 5.41 -20.39
CA ASP A 3 3.89 4.63 -19.90
C ASP A 3 3.48 3.31 -19.26
N ALA A 4 2.37 3.30 -18.50
CA ALA A 4 1.85 2.07 -17.90
C ALA A 4 1.36 1.08 -18.97
N LEU A 5 0.70 1.59 -20.01
CA LEU A 5 0.27 0.79 -21.17
C LEU A 5 1.46 0.21 -21.93
N ASP A 6 2.50 1.01 -22.18
CA ASP A 6 3.71 0.52 -22.89
C ASP A 6 4.49 -0.50 -22.06
N LEU A 7 4.67 -0.26 -20.77
CA LEU A 7 5.36 -1.19 -19.86
C LEU A 7 4.59 -2.51 -19.73
N GLY A 8 3.26 -2.47 -19.56
CA GLY A 8 2.41 -3.66 -19.53
C GLY A 8 2.54 -4.47 -20.82
N ARG A 9 2.46 -3.81 -21.98
CA ARG A 9 2.65 -4.44 -23.29
C ARG A 9 4.04 -5.10 -23.42
N ARG A 10 5.11 -4.36 -23.13
CA ARG A 10 6.48 -4.85 -23.24
C ARG A 10 6.77 -6.02 -22.31
N SER A 11 6.24 -5.99 -21.10
CA SER A 11 6.35 -7.08 -20.13
C SER A 11 5.72 -8.37 -20.66
N ALA A 12 4.50 -8.28 -21.20
CA ALA A 12 3.78 -9.46 -21.69
C ALA A 12 4.35 -10.02 -23.00
N MET A 13 4.81 -9.17 -23.92
CA MET A 13 5.26 -9.58 -25.25
C MET A 13 6.37 -10.64 -25.27
N ILE A 14 7.17 -10.72 -24.22
CA ILE A 14 8.31 -11.64 -24.15
C ILE A 14 7.83 -13.09 -24.01
N THR A 15 6.80 -13.33 -23.21
CA THR A 15 6.32 -14.67 -22.86
C THR A 15 4.90 -14.96 -23.32
N HIS A 16 4.05 -13.93 -23.42
CA HIS A 16 2.61 -14.05 -23.69
C HIS A 16 2.17 -13.07 -24.78
N ASN A 17 2.79 -13.19 -25.96
CA ASN A 17 2.53 -12.30 -27.12
C ASN A 17 1.21 -12.65 -27.84
N HIS A 18 0.13 -12.78 -27.07
CA HIS A 18 -1.23 -12.88 -27.58
C HIS A 18 -1.97 -11.57 -27.30
N PRO A 19 -2.83 -11.08 -28.22
CA PRO A 19 -3.54 -9.79 -28.00
C PRO A 19 -4.25 -9.70 -26.65
N GLU A 20 -4.94 -10.76 -26.23
CA GLU A 20 -5.63 -10.78 -24.93
C GLU A 20 -4.67 -10.85 -23.74
N GLY A 21 -3.53 -11.53 -23.86
CA GLY A 21 -2.49 -11.54 -22.84
C GLY A 21 -1.87 -10.15 -22.65
N ILE A 22 -1.56 -9.47 -23.76
CA ILE A 22 -1.07 -8.09 -23.75
C ILE A 22 -2.11 -7.16 -23.16
N LYS A 23 -3.38 -7.26 -23.60
CA LYS A 23 -4.50 -6.46 -23.07
C LYS A 23 -4.66 -6.65 -21.56
N GLY A 24 -4.61 -7.87 -21.06
CA GLY A 24 -4.68 -8.16 -19.63
C GLY A 24 -3.55 -7.51 -18.83
N ALA A 25 -2.30 -7.63 -19.28
CA ALA A 25 -1.16 -7.01 -18.63
C ALA A 25 -1.25 -5.47 -18.64
N GLN A 26 -1.70 -4.89 -19.74
CA GLN A 26 -1.94 -3.45 -19.85
C GLN A 26 -3.03 -2.99 -18.89
N ALA A 27 -4.13 -3.74 -18.78
CA ALA A 27 -5.23 -3.40 -17.88
C ALA A 27 -4.81 -3.42 -16.41
N VAL A 28 -4.05 -4.44 -15.98
CA VAL A 28 -3.52 -4.51 -14.60
C VAL A 28 -2.54 -3.37 -14.34
N ALA A 29 -1.57 -3.13 -15.24
CA ALA A 29 -0.61 -2.05 -15.09
C ALA A 29 -1.29 -0.68 -15.00
N THR A 30 -2.33 -0.47 -15.81
CA THR A 30 -3.11 0.77 -15.81
C THR A 30 -3.95 0.90 -14.54
N ALA A 31 -4.57 -0.17 -14.05
CA ALA A 31 -5.34 -0.15 -12.81
C ALA A 31 -4.43 0.23 -11.62
N VAL A 32 -3.25 -0.38 -11.51
CA VAL A 32 -2.26 -0.02 -10.49
C VAL A 32 -1.79 1.43 -10.62
N TYR A 33 -1.54 1.89 -11.84
CA TYR A 33 -1.13 3.28 -12.09
C TYR A 33 -2.22 4.28 -11.67
N LEU A 34 -3.47 4.07 -12.07
CA LEU A 34 -4.61 4.93 -11.71
C LEU A 34 -4.83 4.95 -10.20
N ALA A 35 -4.77 3.79 -9.53
CA ALA A 35 -4.85 3.68 -8.09
C ALA A 35 -3.78 4.51 -7.39
N ARG A 36 -2.51 4.38 -7.81
CA ARG A 36 -1.38 5.11 -7.23
C ARG A 36 -1.40 6.61 -7.49
N THR A 37 -2.05 7.04 -8.55
CA THR A 37 -2.15 8.47 -8.92
C THR A 37 -3.39 9.15 -8.35
N GLY A 38 -4.15 8.44 -7.51
CA GLY A 38 -5.28 9.00 -6.74
C GLY A 38 -6.61 9.01 -7.49
N SER A 39 -6.76 8.20 -8.54
CA SER A 39 -8.06 8.02 -9.19
C SER A 39 -9.04 7.32 -8.24
N THR A 40 -10.30 7.75 -8.27
CA THR A 40 -11.38 7.08 -7.55
C THR A 40 -11.73 5.74 -8.20
N LYS A 41 -12.37 4.84 -7.46
CA LYS A 41 -12.87 3.57 -8.02
C LYS A 41 -13.78 3.77 -9.22
N ALA A 42 -14.63 4.80 -9.20
CA ALA A 42 -15.54 5.10 -10.31
C ALA A 42 -14.78 5.50 -11.58
N GLU A 43 -13.75 6.35 -11.46
CA GLU A 43 -12.90 6.74 -12.59
C GLU A 43 -12.09 5.55 -13.13
N MET A 44 -11.57 4.70 -12.24
CA MET A 44 -10.86 3.48 -12.62
C MET A 44 -11.78 2.50 -13.36
N TYR A 45 -12.98 2.29 -12.84
CA TYR A 45 -14.00 1.44 -13.45
C TYR A 45 -14.30 1.89 -14.87
N GLN A 46 -14.68 3.16 -15.03
CA GLN A 46 -15.02 3.74 -16.33
C GLN A 46 -13.84 3.63 -17.31
N TYR A 47 -12.63 3.98 -16.88
CA TYR A 47 -11.45 3.93 -17.74
C TYR A 47 -11.15 2.51 -18.23
N ILE A 48 -11.21 1.52 -17.34
CA ILE A 48 -10.90 0.13 -17.66
C ILE A 48 -11.95 -0.46 -18.59
N GLU A 49 -13.24 -0.19 -18.32
CA GLU A 49 -14.34 -0.66 -19.16
C GLU A 49 -14.25 -0.07 -20.57
N GLU A 50 -14.10 1.25 -20.69
CA GLU A 50 -14.02 1.94 -21.98
C GLU A 50 -12.76 1.59 -22.78
N THR A 51 -11.61 1.45 -22.11
CA THR A 51 -10.33 1.22 -22.80
C THR A 51 -10.12 -0.23 -23.19
N PHE A 52 -10.51 -1.17 -22.31
CA PHE A 52 -10.21 -2.59 -22.51
C PHE A 52 -11.42 -3.44 -22.86
N GLY A 53 -12.63 -2.90 -22.72
CA GLY A 53 -13.86 -3.61 -23.06
C GLY A 53 -14.16 -4.82 -22.19
N TYR A 54 -13.69 -4.83 -20.93
CA TYR A 54 -14.10 -5.85 -19.97
C TYR A 54 -15.50 -5.56 -19.46
N ASP A 55 -16.35 -6.60 -19.39
CA ASP A 55 -17.65 -6.50 -18.71
C ASP A 55 -17.44 -6.51 -17.21
N LEU A 56 -17.58 -5.37 -16.57
CA LEU A 56 -17.45 -5.14 -15.14
C LEU A 56 -18.80 -4.98 -14.42
N SER A 57 -19.91 -5.27 -15.11
CA SER A 57 -21.26 -5.06 -14.60
C SER A 57 -21.66 -6.01 -13.46
N ARG A 58 -20.91 -7.10 -13.25
CA ARG A 58 -21.17 -8.13 -12.25
C ARG A 58 -20.36 -7.88 -10.99
N ASP A 59 -21.02 -7.96 -9.84
CA ASP A 59 -20.36 -7.98 -8.54
C ASP A 59 -19.87 -9.38 -8.15
N CYS A 60 -19.21 -9.49 -7.00
CA CYS A 60 -18.68 -10.77 -6.50
C CYS A 60 -19.77 -11.82 -6.23
N ASP A 61 -20.97 -11.39 -5.88
CA ASP A 61 -22.06 -12.33 -5.58
C ASP A 61 -22.65 -12.93 -6.87
N ASP A 62 -22.64 -12.16 -7.96
CA ASP A 62 -23.01 -12.64 -9.30
C ASP A 62 -21.95 -13.59 -9.89
N ILE A 63 -20.66 -13.30 -9.63
CA ILE A 63 -19.55 -14.07 -10.19
C ILE A 63 -19.36 -15.39 -9.44
N ARG A 64 -19.45 -15.41 -8.12
CA ARG A 64 -19.13 -16.57 -7.27
C ARG A 64 -19.82 -17.88 -7.68
N PRO A 65 -21.13 -17.92 -8.02
CA PRO A 65 -21.80 -19.17 -8.40
C PRO A 65 -21.40 -19.71 -9.78
N ILE A 66 -20.78 -18.88 -10.63
CA ILE A 66 -20.39 -19.24 -12.01
C ILE A 66 -18.87 -19.24 -12.22
N CYS A 67 -18.09 -18.85 -11.24
CA CYS A 67 -16.64 -18.83 -11.32
C CYS A 67 -16.11 -20.27 -11.38
N TYR A 68 -15.31 -20.57 -12.39
CA TYR A 68 -14.62 -21.83 -12.55
C TYR A 68 -13.13 -21.59 -12.81
N PHE A 69 -12.34 -22.64 -12.78
CA PHE A 69 -10.91 -22.55 -13.05
C PHE A 69 -10.68 -22.14 -14.52
N ASP A 70 -10.19 -20.93 -14.71
CA ASP A 70 -9.87 -20.35 -16.01
C ASP A 70 -8.52 -19.62 -15.93
N VAL A 71 -7.59 -20.00 -16.79
CA VAL A 71 -6.24 -19.41 -16.87
C VAL A 71 -6.15 -18.29 -17.91
N SER A 72 -7.26 -17.93 -18.55
CA SER A 72 -7.28 -16.84 -19.52
C SER A 72 -7.42 -15.48 -18.87
N CYS A 73 -6.85 -14.46 -19.51
CA CYS A 73 -7.04 -13.08 -19.04
C CYS A 73 -8.50 -12.66 -19.05
N GLN A 74 -9.29 -13.14 -20.02
CA GLN A 74 -10.70 -12.80 -20.16
C GLN A 74 -11.56 -13.37 -19.03
N GLY A 75 -11.21 -14.54 -18.49
CA GLY A 75 -11.92 -15.14 -17.36
C GLY A 75 -11.44 -14.61 -16.00
N THR A 76 -10.14 -14.41 -15.86
CA THR A 76 -9.52 -14.06 -14.57
C THR A 76 -9.66 -12.57 -14.22
N LEU A 77 -9.41 -11.67 -15.20
CA LEU A 77 -9.30 -10.25 -14.88
C LEU A 77 -10.62 -9.57 -14.48
N PRO A 78 -11.77 -9.85 -15.11
CA PRO A 78 -13.05 -9.32 -14.62
C PRO A 78 -13.36 -9.72 -13.17
N ALA A 79 -13.08 -10.97 -12.79
CA ALA A 79 -13.25 -11.45 -11.43
C ALA A 79 -12.32 -10.72 -10.43
N ALA A 80 -11.06 -10.50 -10.80
CA ALA A 80 -10.13 -9.77 -9.96
C ALA A 80 -10.50 -8.29 -9.78
N LEU A 81 -10.98 -7.66 -10.84
CA LEU A 81 -11.46 -6.27 -10.81
C LEU A 81 -12.74 -6.14 -9.99
N ALA A 82 -13.71 -7.05 -10.14
CA ALA A 82 -14.93 -7.06 -9.32
C ALA A 82 -14.58 -7.16 -7.83
N ALA A 83 -13.69 -8.06 -7.44
CA ALA A 83 -13.24 -8.20 -6.05
C ALA A 83 -12.60 -6.91 -5.51
N PHE A 84 -11.85 -6.19 -6.34
CA PHE A 84 -11.32 -4.88 -5.97
C PHE A 84 -12.43 -3.82 -5.86
N PHE A 85 -13.33 -3.72 -6.82
CA PHE A 85 -14.37 -2.69 -6.82
C PHE A 85 -15.37 -2.86 -5.67
N ASP A 86 -15.69 -4.08 -5.28
CA ASP A 86 -16.59 -4.41 -4.16
C ASP A 86 -15.92 -4.26 -2.78
N SER A 87 -14.59 -4.16 -2.73
CA SER A 87 -13.84 -4.10 -1.47
C SER A 87 -13.90 -2.72 -0.82
N HIS A 88 -13.61 -2.65 0.48
CA HIS A 88 -13.51 -1.40 1.24
C HIS A 88 -12.13 -1.20 1.90
N ASP A 89 -11.29 -2.25 1.92
CA ASP A 89 -9.91 -2.25 2.36
C ASP A 89 -9.11 -3.36 1.67
N PHE A 90 -7.81 -3.44 1.92
CA PHE A 90 -6.94 -4.46 1.35
C PHE A 90 -7.37 -5.89 1.73
N GLU A 91 -7.69 -6.11 3.01
CA GLU A 91 -8.05 -7.46 3.49
C GLU A 91 -9.36 -7.93 2.86
N SER A 92 -10.38 -7.06 2.79
CA SER A 92 -11.66 -7.38 2.13
C SER A 92 -11.48 -7.68 0.65
N ALA A 93 -10.60 -6.93 -0.05
CA ALA A 93 -10.30 -7.18 -1.46
C ALA A 93 -9.74 -8.59 -1.67
N VAL A 94 -8.72 -8.97 -0.91
CA VAL A 94 -8.11 -10.31 -1.01
C VAL A 94 -9.09 -11.41 -0.58
N ARG A 95 -9.88 -11.19 0.46
CA ARG A 95 -10.90 -12.15 0.92
C ARG A 95 -12.00 -12.35 -0.13
N LEU A 96 -12.49 -11.29 -0.75
CA LEU A 96 -13.44 -11.37 -1.85
C LEU A 96 -12.85 -12.17 -3.01
N ALA A 97 -11.64 -11.84 -3.46
CA ALA A 97 -10.96 -12.54 -4.54
C ALA A 97 -10.85 -14.05 -4.28
N VAL A 98 -10.38 -14.45 -3.09
CA VAL A 98 -10.27 -15.86 -2.70
C VAL A 98 -11.65 -16.54 -2.65
N SER A 99 -12.69 -15.82 -2.21
CA SER A 99 -14.05 -16.36 -2.07
C SER A 99 -14.73 -16.67 -3.40
N LEU A 100 -14.26 -16.11 -4.51
CA LEU A 100 -14.78 -16.39 -5.85
C LEU A 100 -14.48 -17.81 -6.31
N GLY A 101 -13.40 -18.41 -5.82
CA GLY A 101 -12.94 -19.73 -6.28
C GLY A 101 -12.16 -19.63 -7.60
N GLY A 102 -12.28 -20.63 -8.44
CA GLY A 102 -11.55 -20.69 -9.71
C GLY A 102 -10.03 -20.72 -9.51
N ASP A 103 -9.29 -19.94 -10.29
CA ASP A 103 -7.84 -19.69 -10.13
C ASP A 103 -7.60 -18.62 -9.05
N SER A 104 -7.97 -18.94 -7.83
CA SER A 104 -8.12 -18.00 -6.74
C SER A 104 -6.82 -17.32 -6.29
N ASP A 105 -5.67 -17.95 -6.47
CA ASP A 105 -4.35 -17.38 -6.18
C ASP A 105 -3.98 -16.31 -7.22
N THR A 106 -4.23 -16.55 -8.51
CA THR A 106 -4.05 -15.55 -9.56
C THR A 106 -5.02 -14.38 -9.40
N ILE A 107 -6.31 -14.66 -9.15
CA ILE A 107 -7.32 -13.62 -8.91
C ILE A 107 -6.89 -12.76 -7.70
N ALA A 108 -6.49 -13.38 -6.60
CA ALA A 108 -6.07 -12.68 -5.39
C ALA A 108 -4.76 -11.90 -5.57
N CYS A 109 -3.83 -12.41 -6.38
CA CYS A 109 -2.59 -11.70 -6.71
C CYS A 109 -2.87 -10.39 -7.46
N ILE A 110 -3.71 -10.44 -8.49
CA ILE A 110 -4.09 -9.25 -9.28
C ILE A 110 -4.87 -8.27 -8.40
N THR A 111 -5.90 -8.74 -7.70
CA THR A 111 -6.72 -7.93 -6.80
C THR A 111 -5.86 -7.27 -5.73
N GLY A 112 -4.95 -8.02 -5.09
CA GLY A 112 -4.07 -7.51 -4.05
C GLY A 112 -3.12 -6.43 -4.54
N ALA A 113 -2.57 -6.58 -5.76
CA ALA A 113 -1.70 -5.55 -6.35
C ALA A 113 -2.43 -4.22 -6.59
N ILE A 114 -3.68 -4.28 -7.06
CA ILE A 114 -4.50 -3.08 -7.27
C ILE A 114 -4.95 -2.49 -5.92
N ALA A 115 -5.36 -3.34 -4.98
CA ALA A 115 -5.83 -2.92 -3.66
C ALA A 115 -4.71 -2.28 -2.83
N GLU A 116 -3.49 -2.82 -2.86
CA GLU A 116 -2.33 -2.20 -2.19
C GLU A 116 -2.04 -0.82 -2.78
N ALA A 117 -2.07 -0.71 -4.11
CA ALA A 117 -1.85 0.55 -4.80
C ALA A 117 -2.92 1.61 -4.47
N PHE A 118 -4.16 1.18 -4.21
CA PHE A 118 -5.31 2.06 -3.94
C PHE A 118 -5.45 2.44 -2.47
N TYR A 119 -5.36 1.45 -1.57
CA TYR A 119 -5.54 1.66 -0.13
C TYR A 119 -4.24 2.09 0.58
N HIS A 120 -3.09 1.93 -0.09
CA HIS A 120 -1.76 2.25 0.43
C HIS A 120 -1.39 1.56 1.74
N GLU A 121 -2.10 0.49 2.09
CA GLU A 121 -1.95 -0.23 3.35
C GLU A 121 -2.16 -1.73 3.16
N ILE A 122 -1.21 -2.53 3.65
CA ILE A 122 -1.38 -3.98 3.87
C ILE A 122 -1.43 -4.20 5.38
N PRO A 123 -2.49 -4.84 5.94
CA PRO A 123 -2.56 -5.11 7.38
C PRO A 123 -1.31 -5.82 7.91
N ALA A 124 -0.74 -5.31 9.01
CA ALA A 124 0.50 -5.84 9.59
C ALA A 124 0.40 -7.33 9.92
N THR A 125 -0.80 -7.80 10.32
CA THR A 125 -1.06 -9.22 10.58
C THR A 125 -0.90 -10.09 9.34
N ILE A 126 -1.21 -9.57 8.15
CA ILE A 126 -1.01 -10.27 6.88
C ILE A 126 0.49 -10.27 6.55
N VAL A 127 1.15 -9.11 6.65
CA VAL A 127 2.59 -8.97 6.39
C VAL A 127 3.40 -9.89 7.32
N GLU A 128 3.08 -9.94 8.62
CA GLU A 128 3.75 -10.81 9.59
C GLU A 128 3.62 -12.29 9.21
N LYS A 129 2.42 -12.73 8.84
CA LYS A 129 2.21 -14.12 8.41
C LYS A 129 2.94 -14.46 7.12
N MET A 130 3.03 -13.52 6.19
CA MET A 130 3.79 -13.70 4.96
C MET A 130 5.29 -13.75 5.23
N HIS A 131 5.80 -12.93 6.15
CA HIS A 131 7.21 -12.95 6.54
C HIS A 131 7.67 -14.34 7.01
N HIS A 132 6.82 -15.07 7.74
CA HIS A 132 7.13 -16.44 8.17
C HIS A 132 7.06 -17.49 7.05
N ARG A 133 6.54 -17.14 5.88
CA ARG A 133 6.33 -18.06 4.76
C ARG A 133 7.24 -17.83 3.57
N LEU A 134 7.72 -16.60 3.41
CA LEU A 134 8.62 -16.23 2.32
C LEU A 134 10.08 -16.36 2.76
N PRO A 135 10.97 -16.84 1.90
CA PRO A 135 12.42 -16.80 2.12
C PRO A 135 12.92 -15.37 2.33
N GLU A 136 13.96 -15.20 3.15
CA GLU A 136 14.54 -13.89 3.49
C GLU A 136 15.02 -13.11 2.26
N GLU A 137 15.50 -13.80 1.25
CA GLU A 137 15.91 -13.19 -0.02
C GLU A 137 14.79 -12.45 -0.75
N PHE A 138 13.54 -12.94 -0.65
CA PHE A 138 12.38 -12.23 -1.22
C PHE A 138 12.05 -10.97 -0.43
N TRP A 139 12.22 -10.99 0.88
CA TRP A 139 12.02 -9.80 1.70
C TRP A 139 13.03 -8.71 1.39
N THR A 140 14.27 -9.07 1.13
CA THR A 140 15.30 -8.12 0.67
C THR A 140 14.86 -7.44 -0.62
N ILE A 141 14.41 -8.21 -1.62
CA ILE A 141 13.93 -7.67 -2.90
C ILE A 141 12.69 -6.79 -2.71
N ILE A 142 11.72 -7.22 -1.91
CA ILE A 142 10.51 -6.44 -1.61
C ILE A 142 10.91 -5.11 -0.99
N HIS A 143 11.82 -5.12 -0.02
CA HIS A 143 12.31 -3.90 0.63
C HIS A 143 13.02 -2.94 -0.35
N GLU A 144 13.87 -3.47 -1.22
CA GLU A 144 14.55 -2.69 -2.27
C GLU A 144 13.54 -2.04 -3.23
N VAL A 145 12.51 -2.79 -3.66
CA VAL A 145 11.44 -2.27 -4.53
C VAL A 145 10.65 -1.15 -3.84
N TYR A 146 10.21 -1.36 -2.60
CA TYR A 146 9.50 -0.32 -1.85
C TYR A 146 10.35 0.95 -1.66
N THR A 147 11.63 0.80 -1.36
CA THR A 147 12.57 1.91 -1.23
C THR A 147 12.74 2.65 -2.56
N ALA A 148 12.93 1.93 -3.66
CA ALA A 148 13.08 2.53 -4.99
C ALA A 148 11.83 3.28 -5.43
N VAL A 149 10.65 2.71 -5.19
CA VAL A 149 9.35 3.32 -5.53
C VAL A 149 9.11 4.59 -4.70
N SER A 150 9.40 4.58 -3.40
CA SER A 150 9.29 5.75 -2.52
C SER A 150 10.20 6.88 -3.00
N ASN A 151 11.44 6.57 -3.37
CA ASN A 151 12.41 7.54 -3.92
C ASN A 151 11.97 8.15 -5.26
N SER A 152 11.31 7.39 -6.13
CA SER A 152 10.86 7.88 -7.44
C SER A 152 9.69 8.86 -7.35
N HIS A 153 8.79 8.68 -6.39
CA HIS A 153 7.67 9.60 -6.17
C HIS A 153 8.10 10.99 -5.71
N GLU A 154 9.22 11.10 -4.99
CA GLU A 154 9.70 12.39 -4.51
C GLU A 154 10.41 13.20 -5.58
N ASN A 155 11.17 12.57 -6.47
CA ASN A 155 11.81 13.26 -7.59
C ASN A 155 10.78 13.87 -8.56
N SER A 156 9.59 13.27 -8.69
CA SER A 156 8.50 13.79 -9.51
C SER A 156 7.80 15.00 -8.88
N LYS A 157 7.75 15.08 -7.54
CA LYS A 157 7.10 16.17 -6.79
C LYS A 157 8.03 17.39 -6.58
N MET A 158 9.36 17.20 -6.55
CA MET A 158 10.32 18.31 -6.45
C MET A 158 10.25 19.28 -7.63
N ASN A 159 9.83 18.81 -8.80
CA ASN A 159 9.71 19.67 -10.00
C ASN A 159 8.40 20.47 -10.08
N ALA A 160 7.43 20.26 -9.18
CA ALA A 160 6.10 20.87 -9.27
C ALA A 160 5.80 21.95 -8.22
N ASN A 161 6.55 22.09 -7.13
CA ASN A 161 6.20 23.00 -6.03
C ASN A 161 7.40 23.81 -5.50
N ASN A 162 7.64 24.94 -6.14
CA ASN A 162 8.41 26.02 -5.52
C ASN A 162 7.51 27.25 -5.38
N GLN A 163 6.63 27.28 -4.35
CA GLN A 163 6.03 28.52 -3.83
C GLN A 163 5.31 28.30 -2.47
N ASN A 164 5.84 28.99 -1.45
CA ASN A 164 5.24 29.49 -0.19
C ASN A 164 4.14 28.69 0.53
N ILE A 165 4.47 28.16 1.71
CA ILE A 165 3.50 27.64 2.69
C ILE A 165 3.66 28.38 4.02
N PRO A 166 2.59 28.99 4.58
CA PRO A 166 2.53 29.41 5.98
C PRO A 166 2.02 28.28 6.89
N SER A 167 2.77 28.04 7.94
CA SER A 167 2.50 27.50 9.29
C SER A 167 1.35 26.54 9.59
N ARG A 168 1.72 25.38 10.17
CA ARG A 168 1.03 24.61 11.22
C ARG A 168 -0.22 23.79 10.86
N LEU A 169 -0.28 23.18 9.70
CA LEU A 169 -0.99 21.91 9.53
C LEU A 169 0.08 20.87 9.17
N ILE A 170 0.08 19.74 9.88
CA ILE A 170 0.89 18.59 9.47
C ILE A 170 0.46 18.27 8.06
N PRO A 171 1.35 18.34 7.04
CA PRO A 171 0.95 18.03 5.67
C PRO A 171 0.42 16.60 5.63
N GLU A 172 -0.60 16.36 4.84
CA GLU A 172 -1.17 15.02 4.62
C GLU A 172 -0.10 14.00 4.22
N TYR A 173 1.03 14.49 3.67
CA TYR A 173 2.24 13.73 3.35
C TYR A 173 3.50 14.47 3.80
N ILE A 174 4.23 13.88 4.73
CA ILE A 174 5.53 14.37 5.20
C ILE A 174 6.61 13.72 4.32
N SER A 175 7.09 14.41 3.30
CA SER A 175 8.15 13.92 2.40
C SER A 175 9.56 14.27 2.88
N GLU A 176 9.72 15.37 3.61
CA GLU A 176 11.00 15.86 4.12
C GLU A 176 10.85 16.34 5.56
N LEU A 177 11.93 16.21 6.32
CA LEU A 177 12.04 16.72 7.69
C LEU A 177 13.03 17.88 7.74
N ARG A 178 12.68 18.95 8.44
CA ARG A 178 13.64 19.98 8.81
C ARG A 178 14.66 19.43 9.81
N PRO A 179 15.82 20.07 10.01
CA PRO A 179 16.90 19.51 10.85
C PRO A 179 16.48 19.07 12.25
N ASN A 180 15.48 19.72 12.84
CA ASN A 180 14.97 19.45 14.19
C ASN A 180 13.64 18.67 14.20
N GLU A 181 13.13 18.24 13.05
CA GLU A 181 11.88 17.49 12.97
C GLU A 181 12.12 15.99 13.05
N VAL A 182 11.20 15.31 13.77
CA VAL A 182 11.18 13.85 13.98
C VAL A 182 9.83 13.32 13.52
N PHE A 183 9.85 12.35 12.63
CA PHE A 183 8.66 11.67 12.13
C PHE A 183 8.17 10.63 13.13
N VAL A 184 6.96 10.77 13.66
CA VAL A 184 6.40 9.83 14.66
C VAL A 184 5.38 8.92 13.98
N PHE A 185 5.55 7.61 14.14
CA PHE A 185 4.75 6.60 13.45
C PHE A 185 4.32 5.45 14.37
N GLY A 186 3.19 4.82 14.02
CA GLY A 186 2.73 3.59 14.68
C GLY A 186 3.58 2.38 14.28
N SER A 187 3.94 1.57 15.28
CA SER A 187 4.76 0.39 15.15
C SER A 187 4.14 -0.81 15.90
N ASN A 188 4.87 -1.88 16.01
CA ASN A 188 4.62 -3.02 16.89
C ASN A 188 5.89 -3.31 17.72
N VAL A 189 5.76 -4.02 18.83
CA VAL A 189 6.89 -4.29 19.75
C VAL A 189 8.07 -5.02 19.08
N ARG A 190 7.85 -5.73 17.98
CA ARG A 190 8.88 -6.43 17.24
C ARG A 190 9.64 -5.53 16.25
N GLY A 191 9.16 -4.30 16.02
CA GLY A 191 9.76 -3.38 15.05
C GLY A 191 9.63 -3.85 13.59
N MET A 192 8.54 -4.55 13.29
CA MET A 192 8.26 -5.04 11.93
C MET A 192 7.65 -3.91 11.10
N HIS A 193 8.49 -3.13 10.45
CA HIS A 193 8.13 -1.90 9.76
C HIS A 193 7.93 -2.13 8.25
N TYR A 194 7.06 -3.09 7.87
CA TYR A 194 6.89 -3.52 6.47
C TYR A 194 5.84 -2.73 5.68
N GLY A 195 5.01 -1.89 6.30
CA GLY A 195 3.93 -1.19 5.61
C GLY A 195 3.64 0.21 6.14
N GLY A 196 2.92 1.01 5.36
CA GLY A 196 2.43 2.33 5.75
C GLY A 196 3.51 3.29 6.22
N ALA A 197 3.19 4.10 7.22
CA ALA A 197 4.10 5.08 7.81
C ALA A 197 5.39 4.46 8.39
N ALA A 198 5.33 3.20 8.85
CA ALA A 198 6.49 2.49 9.38
C ALA A 198 7.51 2.15 8.29
N ALA A 199 7.07 1.59 7.17
CA ALA A 199 7.95 1.31 6.02
C ALA A 199 8.53 2.61 5.44
N PHE A 200 7.71 3.66 5.36
CA PHE A 200 8.16 4.97 4.94
C PHE A 200 9.25 5.54 5.85
N ALA A 201 9.10 5.38 7.17
CA ALA A 201 10.10 5.81 8.14
C ALA A 201 11.44 5.06 7.99
N VAL A 202 11.41 3.75 7.67
CA VAL A 202 12.62 2.96 7.36
C VAL A 202 13.34 3.51 6.14
N GLY A 203 12.60 3.71 5.05
CA GLY A 203 13.19 4.17 3.79
C GLY A 203 13.70 5.61 3.81
N ARG A 204 13.16 6.46 4.69
CA ARG A 204 13.40 7.92 4.61
C ARG A 204 13.98 8.55 5.85
N PHE A 205 13.61 8.09 7.02
CA PHE A 205 13.89 8.79 8.26
C PHE A 205 14.72 7.96 9.24
N GLY A 206 15.28 6.84 8.74
CA GLY A 206 16.23 6.04 9.50
C GLY A 206 15.61 5.19 10.60
N ALA A 207 14.32 4.82 10.46
CA ALA A 207 13.74 3.80 11.33
C ALA A 207 14.45 2.46 11.13
N ILE A 208 14.58 1.70 12.21
CA ILE A 208 15.38 0.48 12.25
C ILE A 208 14.45 -0.73 12.37
N MET A 209 14.56 -1.66 11.42
CA MET A 209 13.86 -2.94 11.50
C MET A 209 14.26 -3.69 12.77
N GLY A 210 13.29 -4.22 13.50
CA GLY A 210 13.51 -4.89 14.78
C GLY A 210 13.46 -3.96 16.00
N GLN A 211 13.40 -2.63 15.81
CA GLN A 211 13.25 -1.68 16.91
C GLN A 211 11.83 -1.13 16.94
N GLY A 212 10.96 -1.69 17.77
CA GLY A 212 9.53 -1.38 17.83
C GLY A 212 9.17 -0.06 18.52
N GLU A 213 10.05 0.53 19.30
CA GLU A 213 9.78 1.73 20.08
C GLU A 213 11.01 2.65 20.18
N GLY A 214 10.74 3.95 20.32
CA GLY A 214 11.74 4.97 20.62
C GLY A 214 12.30 5.67 19.39
N LEU A 215 13.27 6.57 19.67
CA LEU A 215 13.95 7.36 18.64
C LEU A 215 14.92 6.50 17.84
N GLN A 216 14.83 6.61 16.51
CA GLN A 216 15.67 5.87 15.57
C GLN A 216 15.88 6.74 14.31
N GLY A 217 17.12 7.16 14.10
CA GLY A 217 17.44 8.16 13.08
C GLY A 217 16.68 9.47 13.31
N ARG A 218 15.87 9.86 12.33
CA ARG A 218 14.99 11.02 12.40
C ARG A 218 13.51 10.62 12.52
N SER A 219 13.26 9.46 13.13
CA SER A 219 11.91 8.96 13.38
C SER A 219 11.75 8.43 14.80
N TYR A 220 10.52 8.36 15.29
CA TYR A 220 10.17 7.80 16.59
C TYR A 220 9.04 6.80 16.43
N ALA A 221 9.26 5.57 16.84
CA ALA A 221 8.30 4.49 16.76
C ALA A 221 7.48 4.38 18.04
N ILE A 222 6.15 4.24 17.91
CA ILE A 222 5.23 3.99 19.03
C ILE A 222 4.50 2.68 18.76
N PRO A 223 4.69 1.61 19.58
CA PRO A 223 3.96 0.38 19.42
C PRO A 223 2.46 0.58 19.69
N THR A 224 1.62 0.21 18.71
CA THR A 224 0.17 0.44 18.71
C THR A 224 -0.64 -0.84 18.52
N MET A 225 0.02 -1.98 18.32
CA MET A 225 -0.62 -3.24 17.93
C MET A 225 -0.93 -4.17 19.13
N GLU A 226 -0.43 -3.87 20.30
CA GLU A 226 -0.46 -4.75 21.49
C GLU A 226 -1.62 -4.46 22.46
N GLY A 227 -2.67 -3.81 21.95
CA GLY A 227 -3.86 -3.43 22.74
C GLY A 227 -3.78 -2.03 23.35
N SER A 228 -4.95 -1.50 23.73
CA SER A 228 -5.11 -0.10 24.14
C SER A 228 -4.25 0.32 25.33
N ASP A 229 -4.08 -0.56 26.32
CA ASP A 229 -3.32 -0.22 27.55
C ASP A 229 -1.82 -0.13 27.25
N ASN A 230 -1.30 -1.04 26.44
CA ASN A 230 0.10 -1.01 26.00
C ASN A 230 0.38 0.20 25.10
N MET A 231 -0.56 0.53 24.21
CA MET A 231 -0.45 1.72 23.37
C MET A 231 -0.45 3.00 24.21
N ARG A 232 -1.33 3.13 25.21
CA ARG A 232 -1.35 4.28 26.14
C ARG A 232 -0.02 4.43 26.87
N ALA A 233 0.50 3.34 27.42
CA ALA A 233 1.79 3.36 28.09
C ALA A 233 2.94 3.77 27.15
N ALA A 234 2.91 3.34 25.89
CA ALA A 234 3.90 3.75 24.89
C ALA A 234 3.76 5.24 24.50
N VAL A 235 2.54 5.73 24.38
CA VAL A 235 2.27 7.18 24.17
C VAL A 235 2.75 8.00 25.36
N ASP A 236 2.53 7.56 26.61
CA ASP A 236 3.01 8.27 27.81
C ASP A 236 4.55 8.34 27.82
N ARG A 237 5.25 7.27 27.42
CA ARG A 237 6.71 7.30 27.27
C ARG A 237 7.17 8.25 26.18
N PHE A 238 6.47 8.27 25.04
CA PHE A 238 6.73 9.25 23.97
C PHE A 238 6.54 10.68 24.45
N VAL A 239 5.45 10.98 25.17
CA VAL A 239 5.19 12.32 25.71
C VAL A 239 6.26 12.74 26.72
N ALA A 240 6.73 11.81 27.57
CA ALA A 240 7.83 12.08 28.50
C ALA A 240 9.13 12.40 27.71
N PHE A 241 9.47 11.58 26.72
CA PHE A 241 10.61 11.81 25.84
C PHE A 241 10.53 13.16 25.12
N ALA A 242 9.36 13.52 24.58
CA ALA A 242 9.17 14.79 23.87
C ALA A 242 9.35 16.00 24.80
N LYS A 243 8.97 15.90 26.08
CA LYS A 243 9.19 16.95 27.08
C LYS A 243 10.66 17.14 27.44
N GLU A 244 11.44 16.06 27.40
CA GLU A 244 12.89 16.08 27.66
C GLU A 244 13.69 16.62 26.46
N HIS A 245 13.07 16.69 25.28
CA HIS A 245 13.68 17.15 24.03
C HIS A 245 12.94 18.34 23.40
N PRO A 246 12.89 19.51 24.08
CA PRO A 246 12.17 20.69 23.61
C PRO A 246 12.77 21.29 22.33
N GLU A 247 14.00 20.94 21.96
CA GLU A 247 14.67 21.33 20.73
C GLU A 247 14.13 20.61 19.49
N LEU A 248 13.42 19.48 19.68
CA LEU A 248 12.86 18.68 18.60
C LEU A 248 11.38 19.05 18.35
N THR A 249 10.99 18.94 17.09
CA THR A 249 9.58 19.09 16.67
C THR A 249 9.09 17.73 16.19
N PHE A 250 8.08 17.17 16.87
CA PHE A 250 7.55 15.85 16.55
C PHE A 250 6.34 15.98 15.61
N LEU A 251 6.48 15.42 14.40
CA LEU A 251 5.41 15.32 13.41
C LEU A 251 4.71 13.97 13.58
N VAL A 252 3.61 13.98 14.34
CA VAL A 252 2.89 12.77 14.73
C VAL A 252 1.88 12.40 13.64
N THR A 253 2.06 11.23 13.02
CA THR A 253 1.06 10.66 12.12
C THR A 253 -0.17 10.18 12.89
N PRO A 254 -1.32 9.92 12.26
CA PRO A 254 -2.50 9.31 12.91
C PRO A 254 -2.19 7.91 13.42
N ILE A 255 -1.43 7.80 14.51
CA ILE A 255 -1.06 6.52 15.12
C ILE A 255 -2.27 5.80 15.67
N GLY A 256 -2.36 4.49 15.43
CA GLY A 256 -3.47 3.66 15.90
C GLY A 256 -4.78 3.79 15.10
N CYS A 257 -4.92 4.76 14.20
CA CYS A 257 -6.12 4.95 13.40
C CYS A 257 -6.17 4.06 12.16
N GLY A 258 -5.07 3.40 11.79
CA GLY A 258 -5.00 2.43 10.71
C GLY A 258 -5.27 1.01 11.21
N ILE A 259 -4.27 0.16 11.13
CA ILE A 259 -4.33 -1.29 11.43
C ILE A 259 -4.81 -1.59 12.87
N ALA A 260 -4.47 -0.73 13.85
CA ALA A 260 -4.90 -0.93 15.23
C ALA A 260 -6.40 -0.64 15.44
N GLY A 261 -7.09 -0.05 14.45
CA GLY A 261 -8.54 0.11 14.42
C GLY A 261 -9.12 1.10 15.44
N TYR A 262 -8.30 1.99 16.00
CA TYR A 262 -8.80 3.03 16.89
C TYR A 262 -9.36 4.20 16.08
N THR A 263 -10.54 4.68 16.43
CA THR A 263 -11.13 5.90 15.85
C THR A 263 -10.56 7.14 16.53
N SER A 264 -10.23 8.16 15.74
CA SER A 264 -9.79 9.49 16.21
C SER A 264 -10.90 10.21 16.94
#